data_afc574482444980bd5d43fd1192714be
#
_entry.id   afc574482444980bd5d43fd1192714be
#
_cell.length_a   1.000
_cell.length_b   1.000
_cell.length_c   1.000
_cell.angle_alpha   90.00
_cell.angle_beta   90.00
_cell.angle_gamma   90.00
#
_symmetry.space_group_name_H-M   'P 1'
#
loop_
_entity.id
_entity.type
_entity.pdbx_description
1 polymer ?
#
loop_
_entity_poly.entity_id
_entity_poly.type
_entity_poly.pdbx_seq_one_letter_code
_entity_poly.pdbx_strand_id
1 'polypeptide(L)'
;MPNADPALVFLFALFHDSMRLNDHYDPEHGPRGAALARELRGEAFDLEDAEMGLLAFACEEHTNGGIGPDPTVGVCWDADRLNLWRVGIIPDPRFLSTEAARIEERIAWARGLQRERFAWAELYRAFGLLDDRW
;
A
#
# COMPACT_ATOMS: atom_id res chain seq x y z
N MET A 1 -1.18 -7.63 10.67
CA MET A 1 -2.63 -7.58 10.92
C MET A 1 -3.23 -8.92 10.56
N PRO A 2 -3.94 -9.58 11.47
CA PRO A 2 -4.32 -10.98 11.28
C PRO A 2 -5.28 -11.24 10.09
N ASN A 3 -6.00 -10.23 9.62
CA ASN A 3 -6.99 -10.39 8.55
C ASN A 3 -6.65 -9.64 7.25
N ALA A 4 -5.46 -9.05 7.17
CA ALA A 4 -5.01 -8.38 5.95
C ALA A 4 -4.26 -9.37 5.05
N ASP A 5 -4.45 -9.26 3.74
CA ASP A 5 -3.75 -10.06 2.74
C ASP A 5 -2.41 -9.41 2.38
N PRO A 6 -1.26 -10.03 2.74
CA PRO A 6 0.05 -9.43 2.46
C PRO A 6 0.34 -9.28 0.97
N ALA A 7 -0.15 -10.18 0.13
CA ALA A 7 0.05 -10.09 -1.32
C ALA A 7 -0.66 -8.88 -1.91
N LEU A 8 -1.90 -8.62 -1.48
CA LEU A 8 -2.64 -7.43 -1.90
C LEU A 8 -1.97 -6.14 -1.41
N VAL A 9 -1.47 -6.12 -0.19
CA VAL A 9 -0.73 -4.96 0.35
C VAL A 9 0.52 -4.69 -0.48
N PHE A 10 1.26 -5.72 -0.86
CA PHE A 10 2.43 -5.59 -1.72
C PHE A 10 2.07 -5.06 -3.11
N LEU A 11 1.04 -5.61 -3.74
CA LEU A 11 0.57 -5.15 -5.05
C LEU A 11 0.07 -3.70 -4.99
N PHE A 12 -0.63 -3.33 -3.94
CA PHE A 12 -1.02 -1.93 -3.70
C PHE A 12 0.21 -1.01 -3.67
N ALA A 13 1.26 -1.40 -2.95
CA ALA A 13 2.50 -0.63 -2.88
C ALA A 13 3.13 -0.42 -4.27
N LEU A 14 3.03 -1.42 -5.15
CA LEU A 14 3.54 -1.31 -6.52
C LEU A 14 2.68 -0.40 -7.41
N PHE A 15 1.36 -0.45 -7.27
CA PHE A 15 0.45 0.14 -8.26
C PHE A 15 -0.13 1.50 -7.88
N HIS A 16 -0.39 1.79 -6.61
CA HIS A 16 -1.20 2.96 -6.22
C HIS A 16 -0.65 4.30 -6.74
N ASP A 17 0.67 4.46 -6.77
CA ASP A 17 1.35 5.67 -7.24
C ASP A 17 2.11 5.49 -8.56
N SER A 18 2.04 4.31 -9.19
CA SER A 18 2.84 3.96 -10.36
C SER A 18 2.56 4.83 -11.60
N MET A 19 1.37 5.39 -11.70
CA MET A 19 0.91 6.18 -12.85
C MET A 19 0.75 7.66 -12.55
N ARG A 20 1.48 8.18 -11.57
CA ARG A 20 1.54 9.62 -11.32
C ARG A 20 2.17 10.34 -12.49
N LEU A 21 1.59 11.50 -12.84
CA LEU A 21 2.14 12.43 -13.83
C LEU A 21 3.00 13.51 -13.17
N ASN A 22 2.79 13.78 -11.88
CA ASN A 22 3.56 14.74 -11.09
C ASN A 22 3.41 14.44 -9.60
N ASP A 23 4.23 15.08 -8.76
CA ASP A 23 4.24 14.90 -7.30
C ASP A 23 3.24 15.79 -6.54
N HIS A 24 2.44 16.57 -7.25
CA HIS A 24 1.49 17.51 -6.68
C HIS A 24 0.05 17.05 -6.87
N TYR A 25 -0.80 17.91 -7.40
CA TYR A 25 -2.20 17.61 -7.64
C TYR A 25 -2.36 16.74 -8.89
N ASP A 26 -2.74 15.49 -8.65
CA ASP A 26 -2.99 14.50 -9.71
C ASP A 26 -4.11 13.55 -9.23
N PRO A 27 -5.39 13.99 -9.30
CA PRO A 27 -6.51 13.24 -8.72
C PRO A 27 -6.78 11.90 -9.39
N GLU A 28 -6.32 11.71 -10.62
CA GLU A 28 -6.54 10.48 -11.39
C GLU A 28 -5.40 9.47 -11.29
N HIS A 29 -4.36 9.74 -10.48
CA HIS A 29 -3.24 8.79 -10.40
C HIS A 29 -3.63 7.43 -9.80
N GLY A 30 -4.49 7.41 -8.78
CA GLY A 30 -5.01 6.17 -8.19
C GLY A 30 -5.83 5.34 -9.18
N PRO A 31 -6.85 5.91 -9.84
CA PRO A 31 -7.58 5.23 -10.92
C PRO A 31 -6.70 4.72 -12.04
N ARG A 32 -5.68 5.48 -12.46
CA ARG A 32 -4.72 5.00 -13.48
C ARG A 32 -3.88 3.83 -12.98
N GLY A 33 -3.43 3.86 -11.73
CA GLY A 33 -2.72 2.74 -11.10
C GLY A 33 -3.57 1.48 -11.05
N ALA A 34 -4.85 1.62 -10.67
CA ALA A 34 -5.81 0.52 -10.67
C ALA A 34 -6.03 -0.05 -12.08
N ALA A 35 -6.14 0.80 -13.10
CA ALA A 35 -6.28 0.37 -14.49
C ALA A 35 -5.05 -0.42 -14.97
N LEU A 36 -3.84 0.02 -14.62
CA LEU A 36 -2.61 -0.72 -14.93
C LEU A 36 -2.60 -2.10 -14.26
N ALA A 37 -3.02 -2.18 -13.00
CA ALA A 37 -3.11 -3.45 -12.29
C ALA A 37 -4.08 -4.42 -12.97
N ARG A 38 -5.24 -3.94 -13.42
CA ARG A 38 -6.20 -4.75 -14.17
C ARG A 38 -5.63 -5.24 -15.50
N GLU A 39 -4.88 -4.40 -16.20
CA GLU A 39 -4.24 -4.74 -17.48
C GLU A 39 -3.19 -5.84 -17.30
N LEU A 40 -2.39 -5.78 -16.22
CA LEU A 40 -1.31 -6.73 -15.97
C LEU A 40 -1.76 -8.03 -15.29
N ARG A 41 -2.99 -8.09 -14.80
CA ARG A 41 -3.55 -9.32 -14.25
C ARG A 41 -3.56 -10.42 -15.30
N GLY A 42 -3.08 -11.60 -14.93
CA GLY A 42 -2.95 -12.76 -15.82
C GLY A 42 -1.63 -12.81 -16.58
N GLU A 43 -0.86 -11.72 -16.60
CA GLU A 43 0.48 -11.67 -17.22
C GLU A 43 1.58 -11.57 -16.17
N ALA A 44 1.55 -10.54 -15.32
CA ALA A 44 2.57 -10.28 -14.31
C ALA A 44 2.21 -10.89 -12.94
N PHE A 45 0.96 -11.04 -12.65
CA PHE A 45 0.41 -11.64 -11.42
C PHE A 45 -1.00 -12.16 -11.70
N ASP A 46 -1.57 -12.91 -10.76
CA ASP A 46 -2.96 -13.33 -10.85
C ASP A 46 -3.67 -13.17 -9.50
N LEU A 47 -4.97 -12.87 -9.55
CA LEU A 47 -5.86 -12.70 -8.42
C LEU A 47 -7.25 -13.19 -8.78
N GLU A 48 -7.98 -13.68 -7.80
CA GLU A 48 -9.43 -13.91 -7.96
C GLU A 48 -10.17 -12.57 -8.17
N ASP A 49 -11.37 -12.61 -8.73
CA ASP A 49 -12.12 -11.39 -9.06
C ASP A 49 -12.37 -10.49 -7.84
N ALA A 50 -12.69 -11.08 -6.69
CA ALA A 50 -12.91 -10.33 -5.45
C ALA A 50 -11.64 -9.65 -4.97
N GLU A 51 -10.51 -10.31 -5.05
CA GLU A 51 -9.20 -9.76 -4.67
C GLU A 51 -8.78 -8.64 -5.62
N MET A 52 -8.99 -8.81 -6.93
CA MET A 52 -8.70 -7.76 -7.91
C MET A 52 -9.58 -6.52 -7.68
N GLY A 53 -10.86 -6.73 -7.37
CA GLY A 53 -11.78 -5.65 -7.02
C GLY A 53 -11.31 -4.87 -5.79
N LEU A 54 -10.81 -5.58 -4.76
CA LEU A 54 -10.31 -4.97 -3.54
C LEU A 54 -9.03 -4.17 -3.78
N LEU A 55 -8.09 -4.72 -4.56
CA LEU A 55 -6.86 -4.04 -4.96
C LEU A 55 -7.17 -2.76 -5.75
N ALA A 56 -8.06 -2.86 -6.73
CA ALA A 56 -8.46 -1.70 -7.53
C ALA A 56 -9.09 -0.61 -6.67
N PHE A 57 -10.01 -0.96 -5.79
CA PHE A 57 -10.62 -0.02 -4.85
C PHE A 57 -9.56 0.65 -3.96
N ALA A 58 -8.63 -0.13 -3.41
CA ALA A 58 -7.57 0.41 -2.59
C ALA A 58 -6.73 1.46 -3.35
N CYS A 59 -6.38 1.18 -4.61
CA CYS A 59 -5.63 2.12 -5.46
C CYS A 59 -6.46 3.36 -5.82
N GLU A 60 -7.71 3.17 -6.24
CA GLU A 60 -8.59 4.25 -6.68
C GLU A 60 -8.87 5.28 -5.58
N GLU A 61 -9.08 4.81 -4.35
CA GLU A 61 -9.58 5.63 -3.24
C GLU A 61 -8.51 5.98 -2.20
N HIS A 62 -7.25 5.62 -2.39
CA HIS A 62 -6.24 5.80 -1.34
C HIS A 62 -6.03 7.25 -0.89
N THR A 63 -6.25 8.21 -1.77
CA THR A 63 -6.12 9.64 -1.46
C THR A 63 -7.33 10.16 -0.69
N ASN A 64 -8.54 9.80 -1.11
CA ASN A 64 -9.79 10.41 -0.65
C ASN A 64 -10.68 9.49 0.19
N GLY A 65 -10.31 8.23 0.36
CA GLY A 65 -11.17 7.21 0.95
C GLY A 65 -11.39 7.30 2.46
N GLY A 66 -10.71 8.17 3.15
CA GLY A 66 -10.85 8.32 4.61
C GLY A 66 -10.25 7.13 5.37
N ILE A 67 -11.07 6.45 6.18
CA ILE A 67 -10.70 5.24 6.92
C ILE A 67 -11.01 4.02 6.06
N GLY A 68 -10.07 3.08 5.95
CA GLY A 68 -10.25 1.86 5.17
C GLY A 68 -11.39 0.98 5.70
N PRO A 69 -12.38 0.63 4.88
CA PRO A 69 -13.55 -0.16 5.31
C PRO A 69 -13.24 -1.65 5.50
N ASP A 70 -12.21 -2.13 4.87
CA ASP A 70 -11.77 -3.52 4.87
C ASP A 70 -10.39 -3.63 5.51
N PRO A 71 -10.05 -4.72 6.25
CA PRO A 71 -8.75 -4.86 6.89
C PRO A 71 -7.55 -4.72 5.95
N THR A 72 -7.60 -5.29 4.75
CA THR A 72 -6.53 -5.20 3.76
C THR A 72 -6.41 -3.78 3.21
N VAL A 73 -7.53 -3.16 2.85
CA VAL A 73 -7.56 -1.75 2.40
C VAL A 73 -7.04 -0.83 3.50
N GLY A 74 -7.45 -1.07 4.74
CA GLY A 74 -6.96 -0.31 5.91
C GLY A 74 -5.44 -0.35 6.04
N VAL A 75 -4.84 -1.53 5.92
CA VAL A 75 -3.38 -1.70 5.97
C VAL A 75 -2.70 -1.02 4.78
N CYS A 76 -3.26 -1.14 3.56
CA CYS A 76 -2.74 -0.46 2.37
C CYS A 76 -2.66 1.06 2.60
N TRP A 77 -3.75 1.66 3.04
CA TRP A 77 -3.82 3.11 3.24
C TRP A 77 -2.99 3.58 4.42
N ASP A 78 -2.91 2.78 5.48
CA ASP A 78 -2.05 3.09 6.63
C ASP A 78 -0.56 3.07 6.24
N ALA A 79 -0.14 2.07 5.45
CA ALA A 79 1.24 1.99 4.96
C ALA A 79 1.63 3.23 4.14
N ASP A 80 0.75 3.68 3.26
CA ASP A 80 0.95 4.90 2.47
C ASP A 80 1.01 6.14 3.38
N ARG A 81 0.05 6.29 4.30
CA ARG A 81 -0.01 7.45 5.21
C ARG A 81 1.12 7.48 6.23
N LEU A 82 1.58 6.34 6.72
CA LEU A 82 2.76 6.25 7.58
C LEU A 82 4.04 6.68 6.84
N ASN A 83 4.04 6.62 5.52
CA ASN A 83 5.15 7.07 4.68
C ASN A 83 5.18 8.61 4.45
N LEU A 84 4.25 9.37 5.01
CA LEU A 84 4.22 10.84 4.90
C LEU A 84 5.46 11.52 5.51
N TRP A 85 6.20 10.83 6.39
CA TRP A 85 7.50 11.28 6.88
C TRP A 85 8.47 11.62 5.74
N ARG A 86 8.37 10.95 4.58
CA ARG A 86 9.23 11.20 3.41
C ARG A 86 9.12 12.62 2.87
N VAL A 87 7.98 13.26 3.09
CA VAL A 87 7.70 14.64 2.67
C VAL A 87 7.60 15.61 3.85
N GLY A 88 8.09 15.21 5.03
CA GLY A 88 8.16 16.03 6.22
C GLY A 88 6.81 16.21 6.95
N ILE A 89 5.83 15.37 6.68
CA ILE A 89 4.53 15.39 7.34
C ILE A 89 4.49 14.30 8.41
N ILE A 90 4.12 14.67 9.63
CA ILE A 90 3.90 13.72 10.72
C ILE A 90 2.55 13.02 10.49
N PRO A 91 2.51 11.68 10.35
CA PRO A 91 1.25 10.97 10.21
C PRO A 91 0.31 11.24 11.39
N ASP A 92 -0.93 11.61 11.11
CA ASP A 92 -1.94 11.89 12.12
C ASP A 92 -2.77 10.63 12.40
N PRO A 93 -2.82 10.14 13.65
CA PRO A 93 -3.58 8.93 14.01
C PRO A 93 -5.06 8.97 13.60
N ARG A 94 -5.65 10.15 13.49
CA ARG A 94 -7.07 10.31 13.08
C ARG A 94 -7.35 9.82 11.67
N PHE A 95 -6.34 9.78 10.83
CA PHE A 95 -6.45 9.35 9.43
C PHE A 95 -5.94 7.92 9.21
N LEU A 96 -5.52 7.23 10.26
CA LEU A 96 -5.10 5.85 10.17
C LEU A 96 -6.27 4.91 10.45
N SER A 97 -6.33 3.83 9.66
CA SER A 97 -7.47 2.91 9.66
C SER A 97 -7.41 1.87 10.78
N THR A 98 -6.20 1.36 11.07
CA THR A 98 -6.01 0.26 12.01
C THR A 98 -5.54 0.74 13.37
N GLU A 99 -5.93 0.03 14.43
CA GLU A 99 -5.46 0.32 15.77
C GLU A 99 -3.93 0.21 15.87
N ALA A 100 -3.34 -0.77 15.22
CA ALA A 100 -1.90 -0.96 15.23
C ALA A 100 -1.13 0.22 14.63
N ALA A 101 -1.66 0.83 13.56
CA ALA A 101 -1.03 1.99 12.93
C ALA A 101 -1.14 3.26 13.78
N ARG A 102 -2.19 3.38 14.59
CA ARG A 102 -2.43 4.55 15.46
C ARG A 102 -1.51 4.62 16.67
N ILE A 103 -0.80 3.56 16.99
CA ILE A 103 0.11 3.52 18.14
C ILE A 103 1.28 4.48 17.88
N GLU A 104 1.55 5.37 18.82
CA GLU A 104 2.59 6.41 18.70
C GLU A 104 3.97 5.82 18.35
N GLU A 105 4.34 4.72 19.00
CA GLU A 105 5.60 4.03 18.74
C GLU A 105 5.68 3.48 17.30
N ARG A 106 4.54 3.08 16.73
CA ARG A 106 4.47 2.62 15.34
C ARG A 106 4.67 3.77 14.37
N ILE A 107 4.05 4.90 14.64
CA ILE A 107 4.22 6.12 13.83
C ILE A 107 5.69 6.58 13.88
N ALA A 108 6.29 6.59 15.06
CA ALA A 108 7.69 6.94 15.23
C ALA A 108 8.63 5.95 14.55
N TRP A 109 8.33 4.64 14.65
CA TRP A 109 9.10 3.60 13.97
C TRP A 109 9.09 3.79 12.44
N ALA A 110 7.95 4.14 11.86
CA ALA A 110 7.81 4.38 10.42
C ALA A 110 8.74 5.50 9.92
N ARG A 111 9.05 6.49 10.76
CA ARG A 111 10.04 7.52 10.43
C ARG A 111 11.44 6.93 10.18
N GLY A 112 11.81 5.94 10.97
CA GLY A 112 13.10 5.24 10.85
C GLY A 112 13.27 4.51 9.53
N LEU A 113 12.18 3.98 8.98
CA LEU A 113 12.19 3.25 7.70
C LEU A 113 12.64 4.11 6.51
N GLN A 114 12.52 5.43 6.60
CA GLN A 114 12.98 6.34 5.54
C GLN A 114 14.49 6.28 5.31
N ARG A 115 15.23 5.77 6.28
CA ARG A 115 16.69 5.65 6.22
C ARG A 115 17.17 4.26 5.85
N GLU A 116 16.27 3.28 5.88
CA GLU A 116 16.59 1.90 5.57
C GLU A 116 16.51 1.64 4.07
N ARG A 117 17.35 0.72 3.60
CA ARG A 117 17.34 0.24 2.22
C ARG A 117 17.17 -1.27 2.25
N PHE A 118 16.16 -1.74 1.54
CA PHE A 118 15.85 -3.17 1.45
C PHE A 118 16.19 -3.68 0.05
N ALA A 119 16.81 -4.87 -0.03
CA ALA A 119 16.90 -5.57 -1.29
C ALA A 119 15.53 -6.14 -1.69
N TRP A 120 15.24 -6.16 -2.97
CA TRP A 120 13.96 -6.70 -3.48
C TRP A 120 13.72 -8.14 -2.99
N ALA A 121 14.75 -8.99 -2.96
CA ALA A 121 14.62 -10.36 -2.46
C ALA A 121 14.17 -10.41 -0.99
N GLU A 122 14.65 -9.50 -0.15
CA GLU A 122 14.23 -9.41 1.26
C GLU A 122 12.75 -9.02 1.37
N LEU A 123 12.31 -8.06 0.56
CA LEU A 123 10.91 -7.64 0.53
C LEU A 123 10.00 -8.78 0.04
N TYR A 124 10.38 -9.46 -1.02
CA TYR A 124 9.60 -10.60 -1.53
C TYR A 124 9.46 -11.72 -0.50
N ARG A 125 10.52 -12.03 0.23
CA ARG A 125 10.47 -13.03 1.31
C ARG A 125 9.58 -12.57 2.47
N ALA A 126 9.67 -11.31 2.87
CA ALA A 126 8.86 -10.76 3.95
C ALA A 126 7.36 -10.83 3.64
N PHE A 127 6.98 -10.72 2.37
CA PHE A 127 5.58 -10.84 1.90
C PHE A 127 5.21 -12.27 1.47
N GLY A 128 6.10 -13.24 1.62
CA GLY A 128 5.83 -14.63 1.25
C GLY A 128 5.78 -14.88 -0.27
N LEU A 129 6.37 -14.02 -1.06
CA LEU A 129 6.34 -14.07 -2.53
C LEU A 129 7.56 -14.77 -3.15
N LEU A 130 8.58 -15.05 -2.34
CA LEU A 130 9.72 -15.89 -2.71
C LEU A 130 9.82 -17.05 -1.74
N ASP A 131 10.10 -18.23 -2.27
CA ASP A 131 10.51 -19.37 -1.45
C ASP A 131 12.02 -19.27 -1.13
N ASP A 132 12.46 -20.16 -0.21
CA ASP A 132 13.84 -20.16 0.28
C ASP A 132 14.90 -20.61 -0.75
N ARG A 133 14.50 -20.82 -2.00
CA ARG A 133 15.39 -21.29 -3.08
C ARG A 133 16.05 -20.16 -3.86
N TRP A 134 15.70 -18.92 -3.56
CA TRP A 134 16.23 -17.72 -4.23
C TRP A 134 17.18 -16.91 -3.38
#